data_7651456053108f25717567f975135e23
#
_entry.id   7651456053108f25717567f975135e23
#
_cell.length_a   1.000
_cell.length_b   1.000
_cell.length_c   1.000
_cell.angle_alpha   90.00
_cell.angle_beta   90.00
_cell.angle_gamma   90.00
#
_symmetry.space_group_name_H-M   'P 1'
#
loop_
_entity.id
_entity.type
_entity.pdbx_description
1 polymer ?
#
loop_
_entity_poly.entity_id
_entity_poly.type
_entity_poly.pdbx_seq_one_letter_code
_entity_poly.pdbx_strand_id
1 'polypeptide(L)'
;MKIQSVEVNNRKKCFEVRTGEAEYSFPYALLPASPTASNRVAEAFPDPELGEEGFTYRLDDGTEETVHLDAVLEYNEDPSHLNELLLHRLTVEALNALEASGLGKREVARAMGTSAAQLYRLLDPTNHSKSIGQMLALLHVLGRQVDVVVTPKSM
;
A
#
# COMPACT_ATOMS: atom_id res chain seq x y z
N MET A 1 16.29 15.18 7.53
CA MET A 1 16.15 13.71 7.43
C MET A 1 16.34 13.31 5.97
N LYS A 2 17.11 12.27 5.73
CA LYS A 2 17.42 11.82 4.38
C LYS A 2 16.89 10.42 4.13
N ILE A 3 16.49 10.17 2.89
CA ILE A 3 16.07 8.85 2.45
C ILE A 3 17.32 8.02 2.18
N GLN A 4 17.42 6.87 2.82
CA GLN A 4 18.54 5.94 2.62
C GLN A 4 18.27 4.98 1.47
N SER A 5 17.02 4.51 1.34
CA SER A 5 16.62 3.61 0.28
C SER A 5 15.13 3.71 -0.02
N VAL A 6 14.78 3.36 -1.25
CA VAL A 6 13.39 3.24 -1.69
C VAL A 6 13.24 1.90 -2.38
N GLU A 7 12.35 1.05 -1.89
CA GLU A 7 12.02 -0.22 -2.52
C GLU A 7 10.72 -0.12 -3.28
N VAL A 8 10.73 -0.58 -4.51
CA VAL A 8 9.55 -0.68 -5.37
C VAL A 8 8.83 -1.98 -5.05
N ASN A 9 7.54 -1.90 -4.75
CA ASN A 9 6.73 -3.08 -4.54
C ASN A 9 5.49 -3.00 -5.43
N ASN A 10 5.61 -3.50 -6.66
CA ASN A 10 4.53 -3.48 -7.64
C ASN A 10 3.37 -4.40 -7.25
N ARG A 11 3.62 -5.41 -6.44
CA ARG A 11 2.58 -6.32 -5.94
C ARG A 11 1.69 -5.63 -4.93
N LYS A 12 2.29 -4.94 -3.96
CA LYS A 12 1.58 -4.19 -2.92
C LYS A 12 1.17 -2.80 -3.37
N LYS A 13 1.63 -2.38 -4.54
CA LYS A 13 1.39 -1.06 -5.12
C LYS A 13 1.77 0.07 -4.17
N CYS A 14 2.94 -0.04 -3.59
CA CYS A 14 3.51 0.99 -2.72
C CYS A 14 5.03 1.02 -2.83
N PHE A 15 5.60 2.14 -2.40
CA PHE A 15 7.03 2.24 -2.12
C PHE A 15 7.27 2.00 -0.65
N GLU A 16 8.39 1.39 -0.33
CA GLU A 16 8.89 1.29 1.03
C GLU A 16 10.09 2.23 1.13
N VAL A 17 9.92 3.30 1.91
CA VAL A 17 10.90 4.39 2.03
C VAL A 17 11.59 4.27 3.37
N ARG A 18 12.91 4.08 3.35
CA ARG A 18 13.70 3.97 4.56
C ARG A 18 14.52 5.23 4.79
N THR A 19 14.44 5.75 6.01
CA THR A 19 15.28 6.84 6.49
C THR A 19 16.16 6.34 7.63
N GLY A 20 17.02 7.20 8.18
CA GLY A 20 17.81 6.85 9.35
C GLY A 20 16.99 6.64 10.62
N GLU A 21 15.73 7.03 10.64
CA GLU A 21 14.87 6.96 11.81
C GLU A 21 13.80 5.88 11.74
N ALA A 22 13.25 5.60 10.56
CA ALA A 22 12.14 4.67 10.40
C ALA A 22 11.95 4.23 8.95
N GLU A 23 11.07 3.26 8.76
CA GLU A 23 10.54 2.87 7.45
C GLU A 23 9.13 3.40 7.30
N TYR A 24 8.81 3.88 6.10
CA TYR A 24 7.50 4.42 5.76
C TYR A 24 6.98 3.76 4.49
N SER A 25 5.66 3.61 4.40
CA SER A 25 5.01 3.15 3.19
C SER A 25 4.38 4.35 2.49
N PHE A 26 4.47 4.38 1.15
CA PHE A 26 3.82 5.40 0.35
C PHE A 26 3.10 4.76 -0.84
N PRO A 27 1.75 4.85 -0.90
CA PRO A 27 0.98 4.12 -1.90
C PRO A 27 1.05 4.76 -3.29
N TYR A 28 0.98 3.93 -4.32
CA TYR A 28 0.95 4.40 -5.70
C TYR A 28 -0.28 5.27 -6.00
N ALA A 29 -1.36 5.10 -5.26
CA ALA A 29 -2.57 5.90 -5.44
C ALA A 29 -2.36 7.40 -5.25
N LEU A 30 -1.31 7.79 -4.50
CA LEU A 30 -1.00 9.19 -4.22
C LEU A 30 0.11 9.75 -5.12
N LEU A 31 0.57 9.00 -6.10
CA LEU A 31 1.64 9.45 -6.99
C LEU A 31 1.14 10.44 -8.04
N PRO A 32 1.98 11.42 -8.43
CA PRO A 32 1.65 12.35 -9.53
C PRO A 32 1.34 11.64 -10.84
N ALA A 33 2.13 10.61 -11.19
CA ALA A 33 1.88 9.76 -12.33
C ALA A 33 1.61 8.35 -11.81
N SER A 34 0.37 7.89 -11.95
CA SER A 34 -0.05 6.59 -11.43
C SER A 34 0.39 5.45 -12.34
N PRO A 35 1.10 4.45 -11.82
CA PRO A 35 1.40 3.25 -12.61
C PRO A 35 0.15 2.42 -12.88
N THR A 36 0.21 1.64 -13.96
CA THR A 36 -0.86 0.73 -14.36
C THR A 36 -0.29 -0.67 -14.55
N ALA A 37 -1.15 -1.66 -14.80
CA ALA A 37 -0.71 -3.02 -15.05
C ALA A 37 0.20 -3.13 -16.28
N SER A 38 0.02 -2.23 -17.27
CA SER A 38 0.81 -2.18 -18.50
C SER A 38 1.94 -1.15 -18.46
N ASN A 39 2.04 -0.37 -17.39
CA ASN A 39 3.06 0.67 -17.23
C ASN A 39 3.46 0.74 -15.75
N ARG A 40 4.29 -0.20 -15.36
CA ARG A 40 4.69 -0.37 -13.95
C ARG A 40 5.81 0.58 -13.56
N VAL A 41 6.03 0.70 -12.26
CA VAL A 41 7.23 1.35 -11.75
C VAL A 41 8.43 0.47 -12.08
N ALA A 42 9.36 0.99 -12.87
CA ALA A 42 10.57 0.28 -13.27
C ALA A 42 11.67 0.42 -12.23
N GLU A 43 11.82 1.61 -11.66
CA GLU A 43 12.81 1.87 -10.61
C GLU A 43 12.42 3.08 -9.77
N ALA A 44 13.01 3.16 -8.59
CA ALA A 44 12.91 4.31 -7.71
C ALA A 44 14.22 4.45 -6.94
N PHE A 45 14.62 5.67 -6.66
CA PHE A 45 15.88 5.94 -5.96
C PHE A 45 15.80 7.27 -5.19
N PRO A 46 16.53 7.38 -4.06
CA PRO A 46 16.68 8.67 -3.40
C PRO A 46 17.34 9.66 -4.36
N ASP A 47 16.77 10.84 -4.50
CA ASP A 47 17.23 11.78 -5.52
C ASP A 47 18.34 12.71 -4.97
N PRO A 48 19.58 12.60 -5.47
CA PRO A 48 20.68 13.46 -5.02
C PRO A 48 20.45 14.93 -5.32
N GLU A 49 19.69 15.25 -6.37
CA GLU A 49 19.38 16.66 -6.70
C GLU A 49 18.48 17.30 -5.66
N LEU A 50 17.77 16.50 -4.87
CA LEU A 50 16.96 16.96 -3.75
C LEU A 50 17.66 16.77 -2.40
N GLY A 51 18.97 16.50 -2.40
CA GLY A 51 19.72 16.22 -1.18
C GLY A 51 19.22 14.97 -0.45
N GLU A 52 18.68 13.99 -1.17
CA GLU A 52 18.02 12.79 -0.67
C GLU A 52 16.82 13.07 0.25
N GLU A 53 16.22 14.26 0.12
CA GLU A 53 14.98 14.62 0.83
C GLU A 53 13.72 14.32 0.01
N GLY A 54 13.88 13.59 -1.07
CA GLY A 54 12.84 13.11 -1.94
C GLY A 54 13.34 11.93 -2.72
N PHE A 55 12.42 11.25 -3.40
CA PHE A 55 12.79 10.17 -4.31
C PHE A 55 12.16 10.38 -5.68
N THR A 56 12.86 9.87 -6.70
CA THR A 56 12.38 9.87 -8.07
C THR A 56 12.03 8.45 -8.46
N TYR A 57 10.93 8.27 -9.17
CA TYR A 57 10.56 6.99 -9.72
C TYR A 57 10.34 7.11 -11.23
N ARG A 58 10.57 6.01 -11.93
CA ARG A 58 10.38 5.93 -13.37
C ARG A 58 9.45 4.79 -13.70
N LEU A 59 8.51 5.05 -14.61
CA LEU A 59 7.62 4.04 -15.15
C LEU A 59 8.25 3.35 -16.37
N ASP A 60 7.68 2.23 -16.79
CA ASP A 60 8.18 1.48 -17.95
C ASP A 60 8.22 2.31 -19.23
N ASP A 61 7.32 3.27 -19.39
CA ASP A 61 7.27 4.15 -20.56
C ASP A 61 8.27 5.30 -20.53
N GLY A 62 9.09 5.38 -19.49
CA GLY A 62 10.09 6.43 -19.31
C GLY A 62 9.60 7.67 -18.54
N THR A 63 8.33 7.72 -18.15
CA THR A 63 7.81 8.82 -17.34
C THR A 63 8.54 8.86 -15.99
N GLU A 64 9.06 10.02 -15.62
CA GLU A 64 9.70 10.23 -14.32
C GLU A 64 8.94 11.27 -13.53
N GLU A 65 8.77 11.01 -12.25
CA GLU A 65 8.17 11.94 -11.29
C GLU A 65 8.88 11.84 -9.96
N THR A 66 8.71 12.85 -9.14
CA THR A 66 9.38 12.97 -7.85
C THR A 66 8.37 13.08 -6.72
N VAL A 67 8.69 12.44 -5.61
CA VAL A 67 7.93 12.53 -4.36
C VAL A 67 8.83 13.07 -3.28
N HIS A 68 8.41 14.16 -2.64
CA HIS A 68 9.15 14.76 -1.54
C HIS A 68 8.91 13.99 -0.25
N LEU A 69 9.93 13.91 0.61
CA LEU A 69 9.81 13.21 1.89
C LEU A 69 8.67 13.77 2.75
N ASP A 70 8.42 15.08 2.68
CA ASP A 70 7.32 15.70 3.42
C ASP A 70 5.97 15.05 3.10
N ALA A 71 5.72 14.68 1.84
CA ALA A 71 4.50 14.01 1.46
C ALA A 71 4.41 12.61 2.08
N VAL A 72 5.53 11.90 2.15
CA VAL A 72 5.60 10.58 2.79
C VAL A 72 5.29 10.67 4.28
N LEU A 73 5.90 11.65 4.96
CA LEU A 73 5.69 11.86 6.40
C LEU A 73 4.25 12.29 6.68
N GLU A 74 3.71 13.20 5.88
CA GLU A 74 2.32 13.65 6.02
C GLU A 74 1.34 12.49 5.90
N TYR A 75 1.52 11.64 4.90
CA TYR A 75 0.68 10.46 4.72
C TYR A 75 0.71 9.55 5.95
N ASN A 76 1.89 9.32 6.53
CA ASN A 76 2.06 8.39 7.65
C ASN A 76 1.64 8.98 9.00
N GLU A 77 1.57 10.29 9.13
CA GLU A 77 1.25 10.98 10.39
C GLU A 77 -0.13 11.66 10.40
N ASP A 78 -0.65 12.02 9.24
CA ASP A 78 -1.94 12.71 9.14
C ASP A 78 -3.09 11.77 9.54
N PRO A 79 -3.89 12.14 10.56
CA PRO A 79 -5.05 11.32 10.95
C PRO A 79 -6.01 11.02 9.81
N SER A 80 -6.15 11.92 8.83
CA SER A 80 -6.99 11.67 7.66
C SER A 80 -6.45 10.53 6.78
N HIS A 81 -5.16 10.26 6.85
CA HIS A 81 -4.50 9.20 6.08
C HIS A 81 -4.36 7.89 6.86
N LEU A 82 -4.56 7.89 8.19
CA LEU A 82 -4.44 6.67 8.98
C LEU A 82 -5.41 5.59 8.55
N ASN A 83 -6.65 5.97 8.21
CA ASN A 83 -7.63 5.01 7.71
C ASN A 83 -7.15 4.37 6.40
N GLU A 84 -6.62 5.15 5.48
CA GLU A 84 -6.07 4.66 4.21
C GLU A 84 -4.87 3.73 4.45
N LEU A 85 -4.00 4.09 5.38
CA LEU A 85 -2.85 3.27 5.75
C LEU A 85 -3.28 1.93 6.33
N LEU A 86 -4.27 1.93 7.23
CA LEU A 86 -4.82 0.70 7.80
C LEU A 86 -5.48 -0.16 6.74
N LEU A 87 -6.28 0.44 5.85
CA LEU A 87 -6.91 -0.28 4.74
C LEU A 87 -5.87 -0.92 3.83
N HIS A 88 -4.79 -0.20 3.54
CA HIS A 88 -3.69 -0.72 2.75
C HIS A 88 -3.05 -1.94 3.43
N ARG A 89 -2.74 -1.84 4.73
CA ARG A 89 -2.15 -2.94 5.50
C ARG A 89 -3.07 -4.16 5.55
N LEU A 90 -4.36 -3.94 5.79
CA LEU A 90 -5.33 -5.03 5.81
C LEU A 90 -5.47 -5.68 4.43
N THR A 91 -5.40 -4.90 3.36
CA THR A 91 -5.44 -5.42 1.99
C THR A 91 -4.23 -6.30 1.70
N VAL A 92 -3.04 -5.87 2.11
CA VAL A 92 -1.81 -6.65 1.95
C VAL A 92 -1.93 -7.99 2.69
N GLU A 93 -2.42 -7.96 3.93
CA GLU A 93 -2.63 -9.18 4.70
C GLU A 93 -3.66 -10.10 4.05
N ALA A 94 -4.72 -9.53 3.47
CA ALA A 94 -5.72 -10.30 2.75
C ALA A 94 -5.14 -10.96 1.50
N LEU A 95 -4.31 -10.24 0.74
CA LEU A 95 -3.63 -10.80 -0.43
C LEU A 95 -2.70 -11.95 -0.05
N ASN A 96 -1.94 -11.79 1.02
CA ASN A 96 -1.05 -12.84 1.52
C ASN A 96 -1.85 -14.05 2.02
N ALA A 97 -2.94 -13.82 2.72
CA ALA A 97 -3.81 -14.89 3.22
C ALA A 97 -4.48 -15.65 2.09
N LEU A 98 -4.92 -14.94 1.05
CA LEU A 98 -5.54 -15.57 -0.13
C LEU A 98 -4.53 -16.49 -0.83
N GLU A 99 -3.31 -16.01 -1.03
CA GLU A 99 -2.24 -16.79 -1.65
C GLU A 99 -1.92 -18.05 -0.84
N ALA A 100 -1.83 -17.91 0.49
CA ALA A 100 -1.55 -19.04 1.38
C ALA A 100 -2.71 -20.03 1.48
N SER A 101 -3.96 -19.58 1.26
CA SER A 101 -5.15 -20.42 1.43
C SER A 101 -5.34 -21.46 0.33
N GLY A 102 -4.82 -21.20 -0.86
CA GLY A 102 -5.09 -22.02 -2.04
C GLY A 102 -6.50 -21.90 -2.58
N LEU A 103 -7.33 -21.02 -2.02
CA LEU A 103 -8.70 -20.79 -2.48
C LEU A 103 -8.73 -19.92 -3.74
N GLY A 104 -9.69 -20.19 -4.60
CA GLY A 104 -9.97 -19.33 -5.75
C GLY A 104 -10.78 -18.12 -5.33
N LYS A 105 -10.63 -17.01 -6.07
CA LYS A 105 -11.35 -15.76 -5.78
C LYS A 105 -12.87 -15.94 -5.81
N ARG A 106 -13.39 -16.78 -6.71
CA ARG A 106 -14.83 -17.06 -6.77
C ARG A 106 -15.34 -17.78 -5.52
N GLU A 107 -14.54 -18.69 -4.98
CA GLU A 107 -14.88 -19.39 -3.73
C GLU A 107 -14.94 -18.40 -2.56
N VAL A 108 -13.98 -17.51 -2.47
CA VAL A 108 -13.93 -16.49 -1.43
C VAL A 108 -15.11 -15.53 -1.55
N ALA A 109 -15.43 -15.07 -2.76
CA ALA A 109 -16.58 -14.20 -3.00
C ALA A 109 -17.88 -14.88 -2.57
N ARG A 110 -18.03 -16.16 -2.89
CA ARG A 110 -19.20 -16.95 -2.51
C ARG A 110 -19.31 -17.06 -0.98
N ALA A 111 -18.20 -17.35 -0.32
CA ALA A 111 -18.17 -17.48 1.15
C ALA A 111 -18.51 -16.14 1.84
N MET A 112 -18.17 -15.03 1.23
CA MET A 112 -18.53 -13.69 1.73
C MET A 112 -19.97 -13.29 1.38
N GLY A 113 -20.63 -14.00 0.47
CA GLY A 113 -21.94 -13.61 -0.03
C GLY A 113 -21.88 -12.38 -0.93
N THR A 114 -20.81 -12.19 -1.66
CA THR A 114 -20.61 -11.01 -2.52
C THR A 114 -20.23 -11.42 -3.95
N SER A 115 -20.16 -10.43 -4.86
CA SER A 115 -19.77 -10.66 -6.24
C SER A 115 -18.25 -10.71 -6.38
N ALA A 116 -17.77 -11.33 -7.48
CA ALA A 116 -16.34 -11.32 -7.80
C ALA A 116 -15.83 -9.91 -8.00
N ALA A 117 -16.63 -9.04 -8.64
CA ALA A 117 -16.26 -7.62 -8.85
C ALA A 117 -16.04 -6.89 -7.52
N GLN A 118 -16.91 -7.12 -6.53
CA GLN A 118 -16.76 -6.52 -5.21
C GLN A 118 -15.51 -7.07 -4.50
N LEU A 119 -15.24 -8.36 -4.62
CA LEU A 119 -14.03 -8.95 -4.04
C LEU A 119 -12.77 -8.33 -4.66
N TYR A 120 -12.73 -8.12 -5.98
CA TYR A 120 -11.58 -7.49 -6.63
C TYR A 120 -11.35 -6.07 -6.10
N ARG A 121 -12.42 -5.31 -5.83
CA ARG A 121 -12.31 -3.99 -5.19
C ARG A 121 -11.68 -4.08 -3.81
N LEU A 122 -12.09 -5.06 -3.01
CA LEU A 122 -11.54 -5.25 -1.66
C LEU A 122 -10.07 -5.65 -1.69
N LEU A 123 -9.65 -6.38 -2.71
CA LEU A 123 -8.26 -6.84 -2.87
C LEU A 123 -7.35 -5.83 -3.56
N ASP A 124 -7.89 -4.72 -4.05
CA ASP A 124 -7.10 -3.68 -4.72
C ASP A 124 -6.46 -2.73 -3.71
N PRO A 125 -5.13 -2.76 -3.56
CA PRO A 125 -4.44 -1.88 -2.61
C PRO A 125 -4.59 -0.37 -2.90
N THR A 126 -4.99 0.00 -4.12
CA THR A 126 -5.20 1.40 -4.49
C THR A 126 -6.62 1.89 -4.22
N ASN A 127 -7.53 0.99 -3.89
CA ASN A 127 -8.92 1.36 -3.60
C ASN A 127 -9.09 1.66 -2.12
N HIS A 128 -9.35 2.93 -1.77
CA HIS A 128 -9.58 3.37 -0.40
C HIS A 128 -11.07 3.60 -0.10
N SER A 129 -11.97 3.26 -1.03
CA SER A 129 -13.42 3.45 -0.82
C SER A 129 -14.06 2.31 -0.05
N LYS A 130 -13.32 1.28 0.28
CA LYS A 130 -13.77 0.14 1.09
C LYS A 130 -13.70 0.47 2.59
N SER A 131 -14.41 -0.30 3.40
CA SER A 131 -14.41 -0.11 4.85
C SER A 131 -13.51 -1.12 5.57
N ILE A 132 -13.06 -0.75 6.77
CA ILE A 132 -12.32 -1.68 7.63
C ILE A 132 -13.17 -2.92 7.93
N GLY A 133 -14.48 -2.74 8.18
CA GLY A 133 -15.37 -3.85 8.42
C GLY A 133 -15.43 -4.84 7.27
N GLN A 134 -15.43 -4.36 6.03
CA GLN A 134 -15.38 -5.25 4.86
C GLN A 134 -14.07 -6.05 4.82
N MET A 135 -12.95 -5.42 5.18
CA MET A 135 -11.65 -6.09 5.20
C MET A 135 -11.56 -7.13 6.32
N LEU A 136 -12.17 -6.84 7.49
CA LEU A 136 -12.25 -7.81 8.58
C LEU A 136 -13.07 -9.04 8.17
N ALA A 137 -14.18 -8.84 7.47
CA ALA A 137 -15.00 -9.94 6.95
C ALA A 137 -14.22 -10.82 5.96
N LEU A 138 -13.47 -10.18 5.06
CA LEU A 138 -12.62 -10.88 4.10
C LEU A 138 -11.55 -11.72 4.79
N LEU A 139 -10.85 -11.12 5.74
CA LEU A 139 -9.79 -11.81 6.49
C LEU A 139 -10.36 -12.98 7.29
N HIS A 140 -11.55 -12.84 7.86
CA HIS A 140 -12.21 -13.92 8.57
C HIS A 140 -12.47 -15.10 7.64
N VAL A 141 -13.01 -14.86 6.45
CA VAL A 141 -13.24 -15.89 5.44
C VAL A 141 -11.92 -16.58 5.04
N LEU A 142 -10.83 -15.84 5.02
CA LEU A 142 -9.51 -16.37 4.70
C LEU A 142 -8.83 -17.05 5.89
N GLY A 143 -9.52 -17.23 7.00
CA GLY A 143 -9.01 -17.94 8.16
C GLY A 143 -8.05 -17.11 9.01
N ARG A 144 -8.13 -15.80 8.93
CA ARG A 144 -7.26 -14.90 9.70
C ARG A 144 -8.03 -14.24 10.83
N GLN A 145 -7.36 -14.07 11.94
CA GLN A 145 -7.87 -13.35 13.10
C GLN A 145 -7.17 -12.00 13.19
N VAL A 146 -7.94 -10.93 13.36
CA VAL A 146 -7.41 -9.57 13.48
C VAL A 146 -7.55 -9.11 14.91
N ASP A 147 -6.46 -8.60 15.46
CA ASP A 147 -6.42 -8.05 16.80
C ASP A 147 -5.95 -6.60 16.75
N VAL A 148 -6.27 -5.84 17.79
CA VAL A 148 -5.89 -4.43 17.87
C VAL A 148 -4.89 -4.24 18.99
N VAL A 149 -3.75 -3.63 18.63
CA VAL A 149 -2.72 -3.26 19.60
C VAL A 149 -2.60 -1.74 19.56
N VAL A 150 -2.82 -1.10 20.70
CA VAL A 150 -2.69 0.34 20.84
C VAL A 150 -1.49 0.62 21.74
N THR A 151 -0.53 1.37 21.22
CA THR A 151 0.70 1.68 21.92
C THR A 151 0.87 3.19 22.08
N PRO A 152 1.66 3.65 23.06
CA PRO A 152 1.99 5.07 23.15
C PRO A 152 2.71 5.52 21.87
N LYS A 153 2.42 6.76 21.45
CA LYS A 153 3.08 7.32 20.27
C LYS A 153 4.56 7.57 20.57
N SER A 154 5.44 7.14 19.67
CA SER A 154 6.87 7.45 19.75
C SER A 154 7.10 8.94 19.58
N MET A 155 8.00 9.50 20.37
CA MET A 155 8.41 10.91 20.26
C MET A 155 9.88 11.01 19.85
#